data_7bb3b8a567e11d713984ecbbb0719c68
#
_entry.id   7bb3b8a567e11d713984ecbbb0719c68
#
_cell.length_a   1.000
_cell.length_b   1.000
_cell.length_c   1.000
_cell.angle_alpha   90.00
_cell.angle_beta   90.00
_cell.angle_gamma   90.00
#
_symmetry.space_group_name_H-M   'P 1'
#
loop_
_entity.id
_entity.type
_entity.pdbx_description
1 polymer ?
#
loop_
_entity_poly.entity_id
_entity_poly.type
_entity_poly.pdbx_seq_one_letter_code
_entity_poly.pdbx_strand_id
1 'polypeptide(L)'
;MMAMKVFLDTNIFLEYFERRRQYEAVSQLLSAVEDRRLKAVVSAGCIYTLAYLVRSELKRQGIHRPEQTLRVRQTLDIVLSMVTVAGISHKRMVSGNSDPAFDDIEDSFQYQCAVQNKCDVLLTINLKDYRNADTSAMEILSPEAFASRYL
;
A
#
# COMPACT_ATOMS: atom_id res chain seq x y z
N MET A 1 4.81 -12.86 21.04
CA MET A 1 5.58 -12.52 19.83
C MET A 1 4.83 -11.45 19.05
N MET A 2 5.52 -10.40 18.64
CA MET A 2 4.90 -9.33 17.85
C MET A 2 4.67 -9.78 16.42
N ALA A 3 3.54 -9.38 15.85
CA ALA A 3 3.24 -9.65 14.46
C ALA A 3 4.22 -8.88 13.56
N MET A 4 4.59 -9.49 12.43
CA MET A 4 5.37 -8.83 11.39
C MET A 4 4.59 -7.61 10.86
N LYS A 5 5.29 -6.50 10.69
CA LYS A 5 4.70 -5.26 10.17
C LYS A 5 5.00 -5.15 8.69
N VAL A 6 3.96 -5.11 7.88
CA VAL A 6 4.08 -5.00 6.41
C VAL A 6 3.51 -3.67 5.94
N PHE A 7 4.25 -3.00 5.07
CA PHE A 7 3.80 -1.78 4.42
C PHE A 7 3.20 -2.14 3.07
N LEU A 8 1.99 -1.68 2.79
CA LEU A 8 1.30 -1.99 1.54
C LEU A 8 1.34 -0.78 0.61
N ASP A 9 1.97 -0.96 -0.56
CA ASP A 9 1.91 0.03 -1.63
C ASP A 9 0.47 0.11 -2.16
N THR A 10 0.09 1.26 -2.69
CA THR A 10 -1.28 1.54 -3.14
C THR A 10 -1.79 0.49 -4.13
N ASN A 11 -0.93 0.01 -5.03
CA ASN A 11 -1.31 -0.97 -6.05
C ASN A 11 -1.72 -2.34 -5.49
N ILE A 12 -1.39 -2.65 -4.23
CA ILE A 12 -1.84 -3.88 -3.57
C ILE A 12 -3.36 -3.93 -3.50
N PHE A 13 -3.99 -2.81 -3.13
CA PHE A 13 -5.45 -2.74 -3.05
C PHE A 13 -6.11 -2.79 -4.42
N LEU A 14 -5.50 -2.18 -5.42
CA LEU A 14 -6.00 -2.24 -6.80
C LEU A 14 -5.95 -3.67 -7.33
N GLU A 15 -4.89 -4.39 -7.01
CA GLU A 15 -4.74 -5.79 -7.37
C GLU A 15 -5.90 -6.63 -6.81
N TYR A 16 -6.28 -6.36 -5.57
CA TYR A 16 -7.37 -7.05 -4.89
C TYR A 16 -8.74 -6.65 -5.44
N PHE A 17 -9.03 -5.34 -5.51
CA PHE A 17 -10.35 -4.86 -5.92
C PHE A 17 -10.66 -5.16 -7.39
N GLU A 18 -9.65 -5.13 -8.26
CA GLU A 18 -9.80 -5.38 -9.69
C GLU A 18 -9.52 -6.82 -10.08
N ARG A 19 -9.28 -7.70 -9.11
CA ARG A 19 -9.00 -9.13 -9.29
C ARG A 19 -7.95 -9.40 -10.36
N ARG A 20 -6.82 -8.69 -10.24
CA ARG A 20 -5.72 -8.81 -11.18
C ARG A 20 -4.90 -10.08 -10.92
N ARG A 21 -3.80 -10.23 -11.62
CA ARG A 21 -2.96 -11.44 -11.66
C ARG A 21 -2.54 -11.97 -10.27
N GLN A 22 -2.21 -11.09 -9.32
CA GLN A 22 -1.77 -11.52 -7.99
C GLN A 22 -2.89 -11.51 -6.94
N TYR A 23 -4.13 -11.53 -7.39
CA TYR A 23 -5.30 -11.49 -6.50
C TYR A 23 -5.24 -12.53 -5.39
N GLU A 24 -4.89 -13.80 -5.72
CA GLU A 24 -4.85 -14.88 -4.73
C GLU A 24 -3.81 -14.60 -3.63
N ALA A 25 -2.62 -14.16 -4.00
CA ALA A 25 -1.58 -13.84 -3.03
C ALA A 25 -2.00 -12.68 -2.14
N VAL A 26 -2.61 -11.64 -2.72
CA VAL A 26 -3.11 -10.49 -1.95
C VAL A 26 -4.26 -10.92 -1.03
N SER A 27 -5.14 -11.80 -1.49
CA SER A 27 -6.23 -12.34 -0.68
C SER A 27 -5.70 -13.08 0.55
N GLN A 28 -4.66 -13.92 0.38
CA GLN A 28 -3.99 -14.58 1.49
C GLN A 28 -3.36 -13.59 2.46
N LEU A 29 -2.71 -12.57 1.93
CA LEU A 29 -2.11 -11.49 2.72
C LEU A 29 -3.16 -10.79 3.58
N LEU A 30 -4.27 -10.38 2.99
CA LEU A 30 -5.34 -9.67 3.70
C LEU A 30 -6.03 -10.56 4.73
N SER A 31 -6.19 -11.85 4.45
CA SER A 31 -6.68 -12.81 5.45
C SER A 31 -5.74 -12.89 6.66
N ALA A 32 -4.43 -12.90 6.43
CA ALA A 32 -3.46 -12.91 7.52
C ALA A 32 -3.53 -11.62 8.35
N VAL A 33 -3.84 -10.49 7.73
CA VAL A 33 -4.06 -9.22 8.44
C VAL A 33 -5.32 -9.29 9.29
N GLU A 34 -6.41 -9.79 8.74
CA GLU A 34 -7.67 -9.97 9.50
C GLU A 34 -7.50 -10.92 10.69
N ASP A 35 -6.73 -11.98 10.51
CA ASP A 35 -6.42 -12.95 11.58
C ASP A 35 -5.38 -12.43 12.58
N ARG A 36 -4.91 -11.21 12.42
CA ARG A 36 -3.91 -10.58 13.27
C ARG A 36 -2.56 -11.29 13.28
N ARG A 37 -2.27 -12.08 12.25
CA ARG A 37 -0.94 -12.67 12.03
C ARG A 37 0.04 -11.65 11.47
N LEU A 38 -0.47 -10.64 10.80
CA LEU A 38 0.30 -9.52 10.24
C LEU A 38 -0.33 -8.20 10.67
N LYS A 39 0.50 -7.17 10.78
CA LYS A 39 0.06 -5.79 10.95
C LYS A 39 0.32 -5.03 9.65
N ALA A 40 -0.73 -4.55 9.01
CA ALA A 40 -0.62 -3.80 7.77
C ALA A 40 -0.57 -2.29 8.03
N VAL A 41 0.35 -1.62 7.33
CA VAL A 41 0.58 -0.18 7.44
C VAL A 41 0.52 0.41 6.04
N VAL A 42 -0.13 1.56 5.90
CA VAL A 42 -0.14 2.35 4.65
C VAL A 42 0.18 3.81 4.97
N SER A 43 0.62 4.55 3.95
CA SER A 43 0.78 5.99 4.07
C SER A 43 -0.56 6.72 3.95
N ALA A 44 -0.65 7.95 4.48
CA ALA A 44 -1.80 8.82 4.22
C ALA A 44 -1.98 9.06 2.72
N GLY A 45 -0.88 9.17 1.97
CA GLY A 45 -0.91 9.32 0.52
C GLY A 45 -1.61 8.17 -0.19
N CYS A 46 -1.46 6.94 0.31
CA CYS A 46 -2.18 5.77 -0.21
C CYS A 46 -3.70 5.98 -0.14
N ILE A 47 -4.20 6.49 0.98
CA ILE A 47 -5.63 6.72 1.18
C ILE A 47 -6.14 7.80 0.22
N TYR A 48 -5.40 8.89 0.04
CA TYR A 48 -5.76 9.95 -0.90
C TYR A 48 -5.79 9.44 -2.34
N THR A 49 -4.79 8.65 -2.72
CA THR A 49 -4.72 8.09 -4.06
C THR A 49 -5.85 7.10 -4.33
N LEU A 50 -6.16 6.23 -3.36
CA LEU A 50 -7.30 5.30 -3.49
C LEU A 50 -8.62 6.06 -3.63
N ALA A 51 -8.84 7.09 -2.81
CA ALA A 51 -10.04 7.92 -2.89
C ALA A 51 -10.19 8.54 -4.29
N TYR A 52 -9.10 9.07 -4.82
CA TYR A 52 -9.08 9.64 -6.17
C TYR A 52 -9.39 8.61 -7.25
N LEU A 53 -8.74 7.44 -7.19
CA LEU A 53 -8.90 6.40 -8.21
C LEU A 53 -10.32 5.81 -8.19
N VAL A 54 -10.88 5.54 -7.01
CA VAL A 54 -12.24 5.01 -6.86
C VAL A 54 -13.25 6.04 -7.38
N ARG A 55 -13.09 7.30 -7.00
CA ARG A 55 -13.96 8.39 -7.47
C ARG A 55 -13.91 8.52 -8.99
N SER A 56 -12.72 8.47 -9.56
CA SER A 56 -12.55 8.60 -11.02
C SER A 56 -13.24 7.47 -11.77
N GLU A 57 -13.15 6.23 -11.26
CA GLU A 57 -13.82 5.08 -11.86
C GLU A 57 -15.33 5.20 -11.76
N LEU A 58 -15.86 5.62 -10.62
CA LEU A 58 -17.30 5.85 -10.44
C LEU A 58 -17.81 6.93 -11.38
N LYS A 59 -17.06 8.02 -11.52
CA LYS A 59 -17.41 9.10 -12.46
C LYS A 59 -17.46 8.58 -13.89
N ARG A 60 -16.48 7.75 -14.27
CA ARG A 60 -16.46 7.13 -15.60
C ARG A 60 -17.69 6.25 -15.84
N GLN A 61 -18.21 5.60 -14.79
CA GLN A 61 -19.44 4.80 -14.84
C GLN A 61 -20.72 5.64 -14.79
N GLY A 62 -20.62 6.96 -14.74
CA GLY A 62 -21.78 7.86 -14.69
C GLY A 62 -22.37 8.04 -13.29
N ILE A 63 -21.65 7.67 -12.25
CA ILE A 63 -22.11 7.82 -10.86
C ILE A 63 -21.63 9.14 -10.32
N HIS A 64 -22.56 10.01 -9.92
CA HIS A 64 -22.32 11.37 -9.46
C HIS A 64 -22.55 11.52 -7.96
N ARG A 65 -22.13 12.67 -7.40
CA ARG A 65 -22.43 13.01 -6.01
C ARG A 65 -23.95 13.15 -5.82
N PRO A 66 -24.52 12.77 -4.66
CA PRO A 66 -23.83 12.29 -3.44
C PRO A 66 -23.51 10.79 -3.43
N GLU A 67 -24.10 9.99 -4.31
CA GLU A 67 -23.87 8.54 -4.37
C GLU A 67 -22.39 8.20 -4.57
N GLN A 68 -21.71 8.94 -5.43
CA GLN A 68 -20.27 8.76 -5.67
C GLN A 68 -19.48 8.82 -4.36
N THR A 69 -19.70 9.87 -3.55
CA THR A 69 -18.99 10.06 -2.28
C THR A 69 -19.32 8.93 -1.30
N LEU A 70 -20.57 8.48 -1.24
CA LEU A 70 -20.96 7.38 -0.37
C LEU A 70 -20.22 6.10 -0.73
N ARG A 71 -20.12 5.78 -2.02
CA ARG A 71 -19.40 4.57 -2.47
C ARG A 71 -17.89 4.66 -2.22
N VAL A 72 -17.29 5.84 -2.39
CA VAL A 72 -15.89 6.05 -2.04
C VAL A 72 -15.67 5.75 -0.56
N ARG A 73 -16.53 6.29 0.31
CA ARG A 73 -16.45 6.05 1.75
C ARG A 73 -16.57 4.57 2.09
N GLN A 74 -17.50 3.86 1.46
CA GLN A 74 -17.70 2.43 1.69
C GLN A 74 -16.44 1.62 1.32
N THR A 75 -15.80 1.95 0.21
CA THR A 75 -14.56 1.30 -0.20
C THR A 75 -13.43 1.59 0.78
N LEU A 76 -13.29 2.85 1.20
CA LEU A 76 -12.26 3.24 2.16
C LEU A 76 -12.51 2.64 3.54
N ASP A 77 -13.76 2.46 3.95
CA ASP A 77 -14.09 1.80 5.22
C ASP A 77 -13.52 0.38 5.25
N ILE A 78 -13.60 -0.35 4.14
CA ILE A 78 -13.02 -1.69 4.03
C ILE A 78 -11.50 -1.63 4.23
N VAL A 79 -10.84 -0.73 3.52
CA VAL A 79 -9.38 -0.57 3.62
C VAL A 79 -8.97 -0.16 5.04
N LEU A 80 -9.61 0.87 5.57
CA LEU A 80 -9.28 1.43 6.89
C LEU A 80 -9.56 0.46 8.04
N SER A 81 -10.45 -0.51 7.85
CA SER A 81 -10.70 -1.56 8.85
C SER A 81 -9.53 -2.55 8.96
N MET A 82 -8.70 -2.65 7.93
CA MET A 82 -7.60 -3.62 7.85
C MET A 82 -6.23 -3.03 8.15
N VAL A 83 -6.05 -1.71 8.01
CA VAL A 83 -4.72 -1.10 8.05
C VAL A 83 -4.60 -0.03 9.13
N THR A 84 -3.36 0.27 9.49
CA THR A 84 -3.00 1.47 10.25
C THR A 84 -2.41 2.49 9.28
N VAL A 85 -2.91 3.70 9.28
CA VAL A 85 -2.35 4.80 8.47
C VAL A 85 -1.19 5.42 9.24
N ALA A 86 -0.01 5.43 8.62
CA ALA A 86 1.20 5.94 9.22
C ALA A 86 1.58 7.30 8.63
N GLY A 87 2.21 8.13 9.47
CA GLY A 87 2.71 9.42 9.05
C GLY A 87 4.12 9.36 8.49
N ILE A 88 4.52 10.44 7.85
CA ILE A 88 5.88 10.67 7.38
C ILE A 88 6.30 12.07 7.80
N SER A 89 7.53 12.22 8.33
CA SER A 89 8.04 13.50 8.78
C SER A 89 8.41 14.42 7.62
N HIS A 90 8.45 15.71 7.87
CA HIS A 90 8.95 16.69 6.90
C HIS A 90 10.35 16.33 6.40
N LYS A 91 11.24 15.97 7.31
CA LYS A 91 12.63 15.59 6.98
C LYS A 91 12.66 14.40 6.01
N ARG A 92 11.82 13.38 6.24
CA ARG A 92 11.73 12.21 5.37
C ARG A 92 11.14 12.54 4.00
N MET A 93 10.18 13.47 3.95
CA MET A 93 9.66 13.97 2.68
C MET A 93 10.75 14.66 1.86
N VAL A 94 11.57 15.50 2.52
CA VAL A 94 12.69 16.16 1.86
C VAL A 94 13.68 15.12 1.32
N SER A 95 14.02 14.11 2.12
CA SER A 95 14.91 13.02 1.69
C SER A 95 14.34 12.26 0.49
N GLY A 96 13.06 11.92 0.55
CA GLY A 96 12.39 11.22 -0.56
C GLY A 96 12.33 12.04 -1.84
N ASN A 97 12.14 13.35 -1.71
CA ASN A 97 12.08 14.26 -2.86
C ASN A 97 13.42 14.37 -3.60
N SER A 98 14.51 14.03 -2.97
CA SER A 98 15.86 14.13 -3.56
C SER A 98 16.55 12.79 -3.75
N ASP A 99 15.89 11.67 -3.49
CA ASP A 99 16.49 10.34 -3.60
C ASP A 99 16.58 9.90 -5.07
N PRO A 100 17.81 9.77 -5.64
CA PRO A 100 17.99 9.41 -7.04
C PRO A 100 17.73 7.92 -7.33
N ALA A 101 17.50 7.10 -6.29
CA ALA A 101 17.22 5.68 -6.46
C ALA A 101 15.82 5.42 -7.06
N PHE A 102 14.95 6.43 -7.06
CA PHE A 102 13.57 6.30 -7.51
C PHE A 102 13.30 7.18 -8.73
N ASP A 103 12.69 6.59 -9.74
CA ASP A 103 12.18 7.31 -10.91
C ASP A 103 10.77 7.86 -10.64
N ASP A 104 10.01 7.20 -9.78
CA ASP A 104 8.66 7.62 -9.38
C ASP A 104 8.70 8.24 -7.98
N ILE A 105 8.27 9.50 -7.89
CA ILE A 105 8.35 10.25 -6.64
C ILE A 105 7.41 9.68 -5.55
N GLU A 106 6.25 9.17 -5.93
CA GLU A 106 5.33 8.56 -4.96
C GLU A 106 5.94 7.32 -4.32
N ASP A 107 6.63 6.49 -5.11
CA ASP A 107 7.32 5.30 -4.60
C ASP A 107 8.42 5.67 -3.62
N SER A 108 9.15 6.77 -3.91
CA SER A 108 10.15 7.29 -2.99
C SER A 108 9.53 7.68 -1.64
N PHE A 109 8.39 8.36 -1.65
CA PHE A 109 7.68 8.74 -0.42
C PHE A 109 7.14 7.49 0.31
N GLN A 110 6.63 6.51 -0.42
CA GLN A 110 6.17 5.25 0.16
C GLN A 110 7.33 4.55 0.88
N TYR A 111 8.48 4.45 0.24
CA TYR A 111 9.67 3.86 0.82
C TYR A 111 10.08 4.58 2.12
N GLN A 112 10.14 5.91 2.10
CA GLN A 112 10.51 6.70 3.27
C GLN A 112 9.52 6.51 4.42
N CYS A 113 8.22 6.46 4.12
CA CYS A 113 7.19 6.21 5.11
C CYS A 113 7.34 4.83 5.76
N ALA A 114 7.58 3.81 4.96
CA ALA A 114 7.76 2.45 5.44
C ALA A 114 8.99 2.31 6.34
N VAL A 115 10.11 2.90 5.95
CA VAL A 115 11.35 2.89 6.74
C VAL A 115 11.17 3.66 8.05
N GLN A 116 10.57 4.85 8.00
CA GLN A 116 10.33 5.66 9.20
C GLN A 116 9.50 4.89 10.22
N ASN A 117 8.51 4.14 9.76
CA ASN A 117 7.59 3.41 10.63
C ASN A 117 8.08 1.99 10.96
N LYS A 118 9.33 1.70 10.65
CA LYS A 118 10.01 0.43 11.00
C LYS A 118 9.25 -0.79 10.53
N CYS A 119 8.76 -0.74 9.30
CA CYS A 119 8.13 -1.89 8.68
C CYS A 119 9.18 -2.95 8.34
N ASP A 120 8.81 -4.21 8.48
CA ASP A 120 9.71 -5.34 8.19
C ASP A 120 9.81 -5.59 6.69
N VAL A 121 8.70 -5.40 5.97
CA VAL A 121 8.61 -5.65 4.53
C VAL A 121 7.74 -4.58 3.88
N LEU A 122 8.15 -4.09 2.71
CA LEU A 122 7.30 -3.31 1.81
C LEU A 122 6.81 -4.21 0.70
N LEU A 123 5.50 -4.28 0.51
CA LEU A 123 4.86 -5.10 -0.53
C LEU A 123 4.40 -4.22 -1.68
N THR A 124 4.80 -4.59 -2.89
CA THR A 124 4.46 -3.86 -4.10
C THR A 124 4.28 -4.81 -5.28
N ILE A 125 3.41 -4.44 -6.21
CA ILE A 125 3.28 -5.12 -7.50
C ILE A 125 4.41 -4.71 -8.46
N ASN A 126 4.93 -3.48 -8.31
CA ASN A 126 5.91 -2.89 -9.23
C ASN A 126 7.33 -2.96 -8.65
N LEU A 127 7.87 -4.17 -8.49
CA LEU A 127 9.21 -4.37 -7.92
C LEU A 127 10.30 -3.58 -8.65
N LYS A 128 10.19 -3.45 -9.96
CA LYS A 128 11.22 -2.73 -10.75
C LYS A 128 11.36 -1.27 -10.35
N ASP A 129 10.29 -0.65 -9.85
CA ASP A 129 10.32 0.75 -9.41
C ASP A 129 11.10 0.93 -8.11
N TYR A 130 11.36 -0.17 -7.40
CA TYR A 130 12.12 -0.20 -6.14
C TYR A 130 13.49 -0.87 -6.30
N ARG A 131 13.92 -1.19 -7.53
CA ARG A 131 15.11 -2.00 -7.78
C ARG A 131 16.42 -1.41 -7.23
N ASN A 132 16.49 -0.10 -7.11
CA ASN A 132 17.66 0.61 -6.60
C ASN A 132 17.52 1.04 -5.14
N ALA A 133 16.42 0.67 -4.48
CA ALA A 133 16.19 1.02 -3.08
C ALA A 133 17.13 0.24 -2.16
N ASP A 134 17.51 0.88 -1.04
CA ASP A 134 18.28 0.21 0.00
C ASP A 134 17.37 -0.75 0.77
N THR A 135 17.70 -2.05 0.72
CA THR A 135 16.94 -3.11 1.40
C THR A 135 17.60 -3.60 2.68
N SER A 136 18.62 -2.90 3.18
CA SER A 136 19.34 -3.33 4.38
C SER A 136 18.47 -3.30 5.64
N ALA A 137 17.53 -2.36 5.73
CA ALA A 137 16.64 -2.22 6.88
C ALA A 137 15.26 -2.81 6.65
N MET A 138 14.88 -3.09 5.42
CA MET A 138 13.53 -3.51 5.08
C MET A 138 13.53 -4.26 3.76
N GLU A 139 12.97 -5.47 3.73
CA GLU A 139 12.78 -6.21 2.49
C GLU A 139 11.71 -5.57 1.62
N ILE A 140 11.84 -5.74 0.30
CA ILE A 140 10.83 -5.31 -0.67
C ILE A 140 10.44 -6.53 -1.50
N LEU A 141 9.19 -6.95 -1.42
CA LEU A 141 8.70 -8.19 -2.02
C LEU A 141 7.40 -7.97 -2.78
N SER A 142 7.14 -8.83 -3.75
CA SER A 142 5.82 -8.97 -4.35
C SER A 142 4.89 -9.74 -3.41
N PRO A 143 3.56 -9.62 -3.54
CA PRO A 143 2.63 -10.43 -2.77
C PRO A 143 2.86 -11.93 -2.95
N GLU A 144 3.15 -12.39 -4.17
CA GLU A 144 3.42 -13.80 -4.44
C GLU A 144 4.66 -14.29 -3.70
N ALA A 145 5.75 -13.54 -3.75
CA ALA A 145 6.98 -13.91 -3.06
C ALA A 145 6.78 -13.91 -1.54
N PHE A 146 6.06 -12.93 -1.03
CA PHE A 146 5.75 -12.84 0.40
C PHE A 146 4.89 -14.01 0.85
N ALA A 147 3.81 -14.32 0.14
CA ALA A 147 2.93 -15.43 0.48
C ALA A 147 3.68 -16.76 0.47
N SER A 148 4.54 -16.99 -0.53
CA SER A 148 5.35 -18.20 -0.63
C SER A 148 6.31 -18.37 0.55
N ARG A 149 6.85 -17.25 1.07
CA ARG A 149 7.84 -17.32 2.15
C ARG A 149 7.21 -17.32 3.55
N TYR A 150 6.14 -16.57 3.77
CA TYR A 150 5.63 -16.28 5.11
C TYR A 150 4.21 -16.79 5.37
N LEU A 151 3.49 -17.18 4.36
CA LEU A 151 2.12 -17.66 4.47
C LEU A 151 1.98 -19.08 3.91
#